data_404c9b6e270ce9f3fe76649178b96038
#
_entry.id   404c9b6e270ce9f3fe76649178b96038
#
_cell.length_a   1.000
_cell.length_b   1.000
_cell.length_c   1.000
_cell.angle_alpha   90.00
_cell.angle_beta   90.00
_cell.angle_gamma   90.00
#
_symmetry.space_group_name_H-M   'P 1'
#
loop_
_entity.id
_entity.type
_entity.pdbx_description
1 polymer ?
#
loop_
_entity_poly.entity_id
_entity_poly.type
_entity_poly.pdbx_seq_one_letter_code
_entity_poly.pdbx_strand_id
1 'polypeptide(L)'
;MKKSSEISQTLPFYLFTVGVFLIIVCKDILSNGMFLDGLIYSTVSKNLADGLGTFWNPHFTATLMPEFHEHPPLAFGIQSVFYTFLGESRYIDKFYSLFTVAIVGYIILRIWKTLGYKYGWFPLFIWLMTPTVFWASYNNLLENSLTIFTSLSILFYLKNQESKKYYFIFLSGFILALGFLTKGFVAFYPWTFPFLLWLFLKQKSFGKMAFDTIGLFMFTIISLLLVVLLFPSAWLSLHIYIDHQVIDSLRNIVTVDSRFDILKRLFSELTLAAVLCILLLVWTRIRKSAAVLMKENIKKAMVFVSLGLTGVFPIMISMKQSGFYIISVYPFFAIGAGILVYPVIDSLFIKMNYESKWFLIFKWIGYGLFFAGIVLSLYFHNRFSRDNIKIKETYMILAEIPQGSIININPDMFEDWSLHAYFARFKNVSLDPDLENNREYLLIKNEYNSDTLNSRYEMIKINTTEYKLYRKK
;
A
#
# COMPACT_ATOMS: atom_id res chain seq x y z
N MET A 1 38.53 4.68 -3.83
CA MET A 1 38.66 4.01 -2.51
C MET A 1 37.73 4.57 -1.42
N LYS A 2 37.55 5.88 -1.19
CA LYS A 2 36.64 6.42 -0.12
C LYS A 2 35.18 5.93 -0.22
N LYS A 3 34.61 5.81 -1.42
CA LYS A 3 33.20 5.43 -1.62
C LYS A 3 32.89 3.96 -1.33
N SER A 4 33.84 3.04 -1.55
CA SER A 4 33.69 1.63 -1.24
C SER A 4 33.72 1.36 0.27
N SER A 5 34.49 2.15 1.04
CA SER A 5 34.56 2.04 2.50
C SER A 5 33.26 2.51 3.18
N GLU A 6 32.62 3.58 2.67
CA GLU A 6 31.37 4.13 3.21
C GLU A 6 30.18 3.17 3.03
N ILE A 7 30.08 2.49 1.87
CA ILE A 7 29.07 1.46 1.61
C ILE A 7 29.30 0.27 2.55
N SER A 8 30.51 -0.21 2.69
CA SER A 8 30.84 -1.36 3.56
C SER A 8 30.53 -1.10 5.04
N GLN A 9 30.63 0.14 5.50
CA GLN A 9 30.32 0.55 6.87
C GLN A 9 28.82 0.69 7.14
N THR A 10 28.01 1.09 6.16
CA THR A 10 26.56 1.29 6.33
C THR A 10 25.71 0.09 5.96
N LEU A 11 26.22 -0.82 5.10
CA LEU A 11 25.52 -2.02 4.66
C LEU A 11 24.94 -2.88 5.81
N PRO A 12 25.64 -3.12 6.92
CA PRO A 12 25.09 -3.89 8.04
C PRO A 12 23.80 -3.31 8.62
N PHE A 13 23.65 -1.98 8.63
CA PHE A 13 22.44 -1.31 9.11
C PHE A 13 21.25 -1.48 8.14
N TYR A 14 21.51 -1.47 6.84
CA TYR A 14 20.48 -1.77 5.85
C TYR A 14 20.03 -3.23 5.92
N LEU A 15 20.99 -4.16 6.05
CA LEU A 15 20.68 -5.58 6.19
C LEU A 15 19.91 -5.88 7.48
N PHE A 16 20.30 -5.24 8.59
CA PHE A 16 19.55 -5.28 9.83
C PHE A 16 18.12 -4.78 9.63
N THR A 17 17.95 -3.61 9.00
CA THR A 17 16.63 -3.01 8.73
C THR A 17 15.74 -3.94 7.92
N VAL A 18 16.24 -4.44 6.77
CA VAL A 18 15.48 -5.34 5.91
C VAL A 18 15.30 -6.72 6.57
N GLY A 19 16.30 -7.19 7.31
CA GLY A 19 16.23 -8.45 8.04
C GLY A 19 15.14 -8.47 9.11
N VAL A 20 15.06 -7.41 9.93
CA VAL A 20 13.98 -7.25 10.93
C VAL A 20 12.61 -7.19 10.24
N PHE A 21 12.49 -6.41 9.16
CA PHE A 21 11.25 -6.37 8.37
C PHE A 21 10.86 -7.76 7.86
N LEU A 22 11.77 -8.50 7.22
CA LEU A 22 11.51 -9.84 6.71
C LEU A 22 11.09 -10.81 7.82
N ILE A 23 11.72 -10.76 9.00
CA ILE A 23 11.31 -11.58 10.16
C ILE A 23 9.88 -11.28 10.59
N ILE A 24 9.48 -10.00 10.62
CA ILE A 24 8.12 -9.61 11.01
C ILE A 24 7.08 -10.17 10.03
N VAL A 25 7.36 -10.10 8.72
CA VAL A 25 6.39 -10.47 7.68
C VAL A 25 6.57 -11.89 7.13
N CYS A 26 7.53 -12.68 7.62
CA CYS A 26 7.90 -13.98 7.07
C CYS A 26 6.74 -14.98 6.96
N LYS A 27 5.78 -14.93 7.88
CA LYS A 27 4.61 -15.83 7.89
C LYS A 27 3.61 -15.52 6.76
N ASP A 28 3.59 -14.26 6.29
CA ASP A 28 2.51 -13.76 5.44
C ASP A 28 2.96 -13.51 4.00
N ILE A 29 4.25 -13.22 3.81
CA ILE A 29 4.81 -12.73 2.54
C ILE A 29 4.73 -13.75 1.40
N LEU A 30 4.81 -15.06 1.69
CA LEU A 30 4.71 -16.16 0.72
C LEU A 30 3.60 -17.17 1.10
N SER A 31 2.69 -16.80 1.99
CA SER A 31 1.55 -17.63 2.37
C SER A 31 0.32 -17.34 1.52
N ASN A 32 -0.67 -18.24 1.58
CA ASN A 32 -1.99 -18.01 0.98
C ASN A 32 -2.85 -17.15 1.91
N GLY A 33 -3.80 -16.41 1.29
CA GLY A 33 -4.70 -15.50 1.98
C GLY A 33 -4.15 -14.09 2.07
N MET A 34 -5.04 -13.12 1.99
CA MET A 34 -4.76 -11.70 2.14
C MET A 34 -6.01 -10.95 2.60
N PHE A 35 -5.86 -9.68 2.91
CA PHE A 35 -6.97 -8.81 3.27
C PHE A 35 -7.94 -8.65 2.10
N LEU A 36 -9.24 -8.51 2.42
CA LEU A 36 -10.33 -8.51 1.44
C LEU A 36 -10.12 -7.53 0.29
N ASP A 37 -9.82 -6.25 0.58
CA ASP A 37 -9.63 -5.24 -0.46
C ASP A 37 -8.49 -5.64 -1.43
N GLY A 38 -7.38 -6.12 -0.88
CA GLY A 38 -6.24 -6.57 -1.70
C GLY A 38 -6.59 -7.77 -2.58
N LEU A 39 -7.44 -8.67 -2.09
CA LEU A 39 -7.92 -9.82 -2.85
C LEU A 39 -8.86 -9.39 -4.00
N ILE A 40 -9.75 -8.42 -3.74
CA ILE A 40 -10.61 -7.84 -4.78
C ILE A 40 -9.75 -7.13 -5.84
N TYR A 41 -8.79 -6.27 -5.41
CA TYR A 41 -7.91 -5.54 -6.34
C TYR A 41 -7.06 -6.47 -7.21
N SER A 42 -6.59 -7.56 -6.63
CA SER A 42 -5.87 -8.63 -7.30
C SER A 42 -6.76 -9.30 -8.36
N THR A 43 -8.02 -9.62 -8.02
CA THR A 43 -8.99 -10.24 -8.92
C THR A 43 -9.29 -9.32 -10.10
N VAL A 44 -9.57 -8.03 -9.84
CA VAL A 44 -9.83 -7.03 -10.88
C VAL A 44 -8.62 -6.88 -11.82
N SER A 45 -7.41 -6.86 -11.27
CA SER A 45 -6.17 -6.75 -12.05
C SER A 45 -5.91 -7.99 -12.90
N LYS A 46 -6.18 -9.20 -12.37
CA LYS A 46 -6.08 -10.45 -13.12
C LYS A 46 -7.12 -10.49 -14.25
N ASN A 47 -8.37 -10.17 -13.94
CA ASN A 47 -9.44 -10.12 -14.94
C ASN A 47 -9.08 -9.20 -16.10
N LEU A 48 -8.51 -8.02 -15.80
CA LEU A 48 -8.04 -7.10 -16.84
C LEU A 48 -6.91 -7.71 -17.69
N ALA A 49 -6.01 -8.49 -17.11
CA ALA A 49 -4.97 -9.21 -17.85
C ALA A 49 -5.55 -10.32 -18.73
N ASP A 50 -6.63 -10.97 -18.29
CA ASP A 50 -7.35 -12.02 -19.01
C ASP A 50 -8.30 -11.45 -20.09
N GLY A 51 -8.39 -10.12 -20.24
CA GLY A 51 -9.29 -9.45 -21.19
C GLY A 51 -10.73 -9.36 -20.73
N LEU A 52 -11.01 -9.60 -19.44
CA LEU A 52 -12.32 -9.39 -18.84
C LEU A 52 -12.44 -7.94 -18.36
N GLY A 53 -13.37 -7.20 -18.95
CA GLY A 53 -13.48 -5.74 -18.79
C GLY A 53 -12.44 -4.97 -19.61
N THR A 54 -12.35 -3.68 -19.34
CA THR A 54 -11.38 -2.78 -19.99
C THR A 54 -10.68 -1.93 -18.93
N PHE A 55 -9.62 -1.21 -19.29
CA PHE A 55 -8.90 -0.33 -18.35
C PHE A 55 -9.85 0.68 -17.67
N TRP A 56 -10.77 1.32 -18.40
CA TRP A 56 -11.72 2.31 -17.86
C TRP A 56 -13.02 1.69 -17.35
N ASN A 57 -13.26 0.42 -17.61
CA ASN A 57 -14.39 -0.35 -17.10
C ASN A 57 -13.90 -1.72 -16.61
N PRO A 58 -13.15 -1.77 -15.50
CA PRO A 58 -12.63 -3.01 -14.94
C PRO A 58 -13.78 -3.91 -14.47
N HIS A 59 -13.53 -5.22 -14.43
CA HIS A 59 -14.49 -6.23 -14.07
C HIS A 59 -14.08 -6.97 -12.79
N PHE A 60 -15.00 -7.15 -11.85
CA PHE A 60 -14.75 -7.98 -10.66
C PHE A 60 -15.36 -9.37 -10.82
N THR A 61 -16.70 -9.53 -10.81
CA THR A 61 -17.40 -10.77 -11.13
C THR A 61 -18.63 -10.47 -11.98
N ALA A 62 -19.20 -11.49 -12.65
CA ALA A 62 -20.39 -11.29 -13.48
C ALA A 62 -21.66 -10.95 -12.67
N THR A 63 -21.67 -11.24 -11.38
CA THR A 63 -22.84 -11.10 -10.49
C THR A 63 -22.66 -10.03 -9.41
N LEU A 64 -21.43 -9.80 -9.00
CA LEU A 64 -21.06 -8.76 -8.02
C LEU A 64 -20.11 -7.79 -8.67
N MET A 65 -20.53 -6.56 -8.91
CA MET A 65 -19.76 -5.49 -9.59
C MET A 65 -19.20 -5.93 -10.96
N PRO A 66 -20.06 -6.19 -11.95
CA PRO A 66 -19.62 -6.45 -13.32
C PRO A 66 -18.78 -5.30 -13.89
N GLU A 67 -19.06 -4.08 -13.44
CA GLU A 67 -18.29 -2.86 -13.67
C GLU A 67 -17.75 -2.36 -12.32
N PHE A 68 -16.43 -2.37 -12.17
CA PHE A 68 -15.77 -2.02 -10.91
C PHE A 68 -15.27 -0.57 -10.92
N HIS A 69 -16.01 0.32 -10.31
CA HIS A 69 -15.69 1.76 -10.23
C HIS A 69 -15.42 2.29 -8.82
N GLU A 70 -15.13 1.41 -7.85
CA GLU A 70 -14.81 1.85 -6.49
C GLU A 70 -13.51 2.67 -6.39
N HIS A 71 -12.62 2.51 -7.36
CA HIS A 71 -11.37 3.26 -7.45
C HIS A 71 -10.99 3.53 -8.91
N PRO A 72 -10.23 4.63 -9.18
CA PRO A 72 -9.65 4.86 -10.50
C PRO A 72 -8.71 3.71 -10.91
N PRO A 73 -8.57 3.39 -12.22
CA PRO A 73 -8.09 2.08 -12.67
C PRO A 73 -6.57 1.90 -12.76
N LEU A 74 -5.75 2.94 -12.50
CA LEU A 74 -4.32 2.88 -12.84
C LEU A 74 -3.56 1.76 -12.09
N ALA A 75 -3.85 1.56 -10.80
CA ALA A 75 -3.19 0.50 -10.05
C ALA A 75 -3.53 -0.89 -10.60
N PHE A 76 -4.78 -1.12 -10.98
CA PHE A 76 -5.22 -2.38 -11.60
C PHE A 76 -4.52 -2.59 -12.94
N GLY A 77 -4.41 -1.54 -13.78
CA GLY A 77 -3.67 -1.60 -15.04
C GLY A 77 -2.19 -1.90 -14.85
N ILE A 78 -1.52 -1.27 -13.86
CA ILE A 78 -0.12 -1.57 -13.56
C ILE A 78 0.03 -3.02 -13.09
N GLN A 79 -0.82 -3.48 -12.19
CA GLN A 79 -0.75 -4.84 -11.67
C GLN A 79 -1.13 -5.88 -12.74
N SER A 80 -2.04 -5.57 -13.66
CA SER A 80 -2.40 -6.49 -14.77
C SER A 80 -1.21 -6.82 -15.65
N VAL A 81 -0.28 -5.87 -15.85
CA VAL A 81 0.98 -6.11 -16.57
C VAL A 81 1.80 -7.22 -15.92
N PHE A 82 1.83 -7.29 -14.58
CA PHE A 82 2.53 -8.37 -13.88
C PHE A 82 1.88 -9.72 -14.15
N TYR A 83 0.55 -9.79 -14.20
CA TYR A 83 -0.16 -11.03 -14.56
C TYR A 83 0.11 -11.43 -16.02
N THR A 84 0.10 -10.48 -16.94
CA THR A 84 0.37 -10.74 -18.36
C THR A 84 1.77 -11.32 -18.59
N PHE A 85 2.79 -10.82 -17.87
CA PHE A 85 4.18 -11.27 -18.09
C PHE A 85 4.60 -12.45 -17.21
N LEU A 86 4.05 -12.59 -16.00
CA LEU A 86 4.44 -13.62 -15.03
C LEU A 86 3.45 -14.78 -14.95
N GLY A 87 2.32 -14.67 -15.67
CA GLY A 87 1.27 -15.70 -15.72
C GLY A 87 0.36 -15.69 -14.50
N GLU A 88 -0.45 -16.74 -14.35
CA GLU A 88 -1.44 -16.89 -13.29
C GLU A 88 -0.84 -17.55 -12.04
N SER A 89 -0.08 -16.83 -11.26
CA SER A 89 0.39 -17.32 -9.98
C SER A 89 -0.28 -16.60 -8.81
N ARG A 90 -0.65 -17.33 -7.78
CA ARG A 90 -1.18 -16.80 -6.51
C ARG A 90 -0.17 -15.92 -5.74
N TYR A 91 1.08 -15.89 -6.17
CA TYR A 91 2.13 -15.07 -5.54
C TYR A 91 2.31 -13.71 -6.20
N ILE A 92 1.71 -13.48 -7.38
CA ILE A 92 1.89 -12.22 -8.12
C ILE A 92 1.40 -11.03 -7.31
N ASP A 93 0.30 -11.18 -6.60
CA ASP A 93 -0.28 -10.14 -5.75
C ASP A 93 0.70 -9.68 -4.68
N LYS A 94 1.30 -10.65 -3.99
CA LYS A 94 2.27 -10.39 -2.92
C LYS A 94 3.61 -9.90 -3.48
N PHE A 95 4.03 -10.43 -4.61
CA PHE A 95 5.20 -9.94 -5.33
C PHE A 95 5.01 -8.47 -5.75
N TYR A 96 3.86 -8.12 -6.34
CA TYR A 96 3.53 -6.74 -6.68
C TYR A 96 3.53 -5.83 -5.44
N SER A 97 2.90 -6.27 -4.36
CA SER A 97 2.86 -5.53 -3.10
C SER A 97 4.28 -5.26 -2.55
N LEU A 98 5.15 -6.28 -2.51
CA LEU A 98 6.54 -6.13 -2.11
C LEU A 98 7.36 -5.24 -3.04
N PHE A 99 7.11 -5.35 -4.34
CA PHE A 99 7.75 -4.52 -5.35
C PHE A 99 7.41 -3.03 -5.11
N THR A 100 6.14 -2.71 -4.80
CA THR A 100 5.76 -1.33 -4.45
C THR A 100 6.48 -0.84 -3.18
N VAL A 101 6.60 -1.68 -2.15
CA VAL A 101 7.35 -1.36 -0.93
C VAL A 101 8.84 -1.10 -1.23
N ALA A 102 9.46 -1.93 -2.08
CA ALA A 102 10.86 -1.74 -2.47
C ALA A 102 11.07 -0.40 -3.22
N ILE A 103 10.14 -0.03 -4.12
CA ILE A 103 10.17 1.26 -4.83
C ILE A 103 10.04 2.43 -3.84
N VAL A 104 9.08 2.38 -2.91
CA VAL A 104 8.90 3.44 -1.91
C VAL A 104 10.14 3.56 -1.03
N GLY A 105 10.70 2.43 -0.57
CA GLY A 105 11.96 2.43 0.19
C GLY A 105 13.10 3.10 -0.59
N TYR A 106 13.24 2.80 -1.88
CA TYR A 106 14.21 3.47 -2.75
C TYR A 106 13.94 4.99 -2.86
N ILE A 107 12.67 5.40 -3.01
CA ILE A 107 12.31 6.83 -3.08
C ILE A 107 12.63 7.54 -1.76
N ILE A 108 12.35 6.94 -0.60
CA ILE A 108 12.74 7.47 0.72
C ILE A 108 14.26 7.73 0.76
N LEU A 109 15.08 6.76 0.33
CA LEU A 109 16.53 6.91 0.28
C LEU A 109 16.97 8.02 -0.69
N ARG A 110 16.27 8.19 -1.82
CA ARG A 110 16.54 9.27 -2.78
C ARG A 110 16.17 10.64 -2.23
N ILE A 111 15.01 10.78 -1.57
CA ILE A 111 14.61 12.02 -0.87
C ILE A 111 15.65 12.36 0.19
N TRP A 112 16.02 11.39 1.04
CA TRP A 112 16.99 11.56 2.09
C TRP A 112 18.33 12.07 1.59
N LYS A 113 18.83 11.49 0.49
CA LYS A 113 20.06 11.91 -0.18
C LYS A 113 19.94 13.30 -0.79
N THR A 114 18.82 13.64 -1.42
CA THR A 114 18.57 14.97 -2.03
C THR A 114 18.54 16.06 -0.95
N LEU A 115 18.10 15.73 0.26
CA LEU A 115 18.17 16.65 1.41
C LEU A 115 19.57 16.83 2.01
N GLY A 116 20.58 16.12 1.47
CA GLY A 116 21.98 16.19 1.90
C GLY A 116 22.34 15.35 3.11
N TYR A 117 21.46 14.43 3.55
CA TYR A 117 21.69 13.58 4.70
C TYR A 117 22.36 12.24 4.32
N LYS A 118 23.19 11.74 5.25
CA LYS A 118 23.76 10.38 5.22
C LYS A 118 22.87 9.42 6.00
N TYR A 119 23.22 8.12 6.01
CA TYR A 119 22.58 7.10 6.87
C TYR A 119 21.08 6.94 6.65
N GLY A 120 20.65 6.84 5.38
CA GLY A 120 19.24 6.68 4.99
C GLY A 120 18.56 5.39 5.51
N TRP A 121 19.34 4.44 6.07
CA TRP A 121 18.81 3.26 6.73
C TRP A 121 17.86 3.60 7.89
N PHE A 122 18.07 4.73 8.58
CA PHE A 122 17.27 5.07 9.76
C PHE A 122 15.83 5.50 9.41
N PRO A 123 15.57 6.47 8.52
CA PRO A 123 14.20 6.73 8.08
C PRO A 123 13.57 5.52 7.38
N LEU A 124 14.35 4.69 6.66
CA LEU A 124 13.86 3.44 6.08
C LEU A 124 13.42 2.46 7.17
N PHE A 125 14.20 2.33 8.27
CA PHE A 125 13.85 1.49 9.41
C PHE A 125 12.54 1.96 10.05
N ILE A 126 12.42 3.25 10.38
CA ILE A 126 11.19 3.80 10.97
C ILE A 126 9.98 3.51 10.08
N TRP A 127 10.10 3.72 8.78
CA TRP A 127 9.00 3.49 7.84
C TRP A 127 8.61 2.01 7.76
N LEU A 128 9.57 1.10 7.59
CA LEU A 128 9.31 -0.34 7.50
C LEU A 128 8.78 -0.93 8.83
N MET A 129 9.11 -0.32 9.97
CA MET A 129 8.63 -0.76 11.28
C MET A 129 7.28 -0.17 11.67
N THR A 130 6.68 0.69 10.86
CA THR A 130 5.31 1.18 11.07
C THR A 130 4.33 0.02 10.87
N PRO A 131 3.48 -0.33 11.87
CA PRO A 131 2.63 -1.50 11.83
C PRO A 131 1.78 -1.64 10.56
N THR A 132 1.07 -0.58 10.17
CA THR A 132 0.24 -0.62 8.97
C THR A 132 1.08 -0.74 7.69
N VAL A 133 2.34 -0.26 7.65
CA VAL A 133 3.23 -0.39 6.49
C VAL A 133 3.66 -1.84 6.28
N PHE A 134 4.16 -2.52 7.34
CA PHE A 134 4.55 -3.92 7.16
C PHE A 134 3.34 -4.83 6.92
N TRP A 135 2.18 -4.54 7.53
CA TRP A 135 0.94 -5.25 7.24
C TRP A 135 0.49 -5.08 5.78
N ALA A 136 0.56 -3.87 5.23
CA ALA A 136 0.20 -3.58 3.84
C ALA A 136 1.15 -4.24 2.82
N SER A 137 2.39 -4.53 3.23
CA SER A 137 3.43 -5.07 2.33
C SER A 137 3.09 -6.44 1.72
N TYR A 138 2.15 -7.18 2.32
CA TYR A 138 1.68 -8.47 1.81
C TYR A 138 0.16 -8.53 1.56
N ASN A 139 -0.54 -7.39 1.64
CA ASN A 139 -1.99 -7.31 1.49
C ASN A 139 -2.45 -6.59 0.21
N ASN A 140 -1.55 -6.31 -0.73
CA ASN A 140 -1.88 -5.77 -2.06
C ASN A 140 -2.80 -4.54 -2.05
N LEU A 141 -2.53 -3.57 -1.18
CA LEU A 141 -3.36 -2.37 -1.06
C LEU A 141 -3.00 -1.31 -2.10
N LEU A 142 -3.99 -0.56 -2.58
CA LEU A 142 -3.81 0.56 -3.51
C LEU A 142 -2.96 1.68 -2.91
N GLU A 143 -2.98 1.85 -1.59
CA GLU A 143 -2.16 2.80 -0.86
C GLU A 143 -0.67 2.58 -1.05
N ASN A 144 -0.24 1.34 -1.26
CA ASN A 144 1.16 1.04 -1.57
C ASN A 144 1.57 1.71 -2.89
N SER A 145 0.74 1.56 -3.93
CA SER A 145 0.95 2.19 -5.25
C SER A 145 0.81 3.72 -5.18
N LEU A 146 -0.19 4.22 -4.44
CA LEU A 146 -0.37 5.65 -4.18
C LEU A 146 0.88 6.26 -3.53
N THR A 147 1.49 5.54 -2.56
CA THR A 147 2.69 6.00 -1.85
C THR A 147 3.87 6.22 -2.79
N ILE A 148 3.99 5.42 -3.86
CA ILE A 148 5.00 5.64 -4.91
C ILE A 148 4.80 7.01 -5.52
N PHE A 149 3.59 7.32 -5.99
CA PHE A 149 3.32 8.54 -6.71
C PHE A 149 3.44 9.78 -5.82
N THR A 150 2.89 9.76 -4.62
CA THR A 150 2.99 10.89 -3.68
C THR A 150 4.44 11.16 -3.27
N SER A 151 5.21 10.11 -2.96
CA SER A 151 6.63 10.25 -2.59
C SER A 151 7.51 10.68 -3.77
N LEU A 152 7.24 10.16 -4.98
CA LEU A 152 7.97 10.52 -6.19
C LEU A 152 7.71 11.97 -6.60
N SER A 153 6.49 12.46 -6.44
CA SER A 153 6.14 13.88 -6.64
C SER A 153 6.99 14.78 -5.73
N ILE A 154 7.08 14.46 -4.44
CA ILE A 154 7.93 15.18 -3.49
C ILE A 154 9.42 15.13 -3.90
N LEU A 155 9.91 13.98 -4.34
CA LEU A 155 11.28 13.84 -4.84
C LEU A 155 11.54 14.76 -6.04
N PHE A 156 10.64 14.82 -7.02
CA PHE A 156 10.78 15.69 -8.18
C PHE A 156 10.71 17.16 -7.78
N TYR A 157 9.81 17.53 -6.88
CA TYR A 157 9.78 18.90 -6.39
C TYR A 157 11.09 19.29 -5.69
N LEU A 158 11.67 18.42 -4.85
CA LEU A 158 12.98 18.65 -4.22
C LEU A 158 14.11 18.78 -5.26
N LYS A 159 14.09 17.98 -6.33
CA LYS A 159 15.05 18.13 -7.43
C LYS A 159 14.90 19.45 -8.18
N ASN A 160 13.69 20.00 -8.29
CA ASN A 160 13.50 21.35 -8.79
C ASN A 160 14.17 22.41 -7.89
N GLN A 161 14.13 22.22 -6.56
CA GLN A 161 14.80 23.12 -5.62
C GLN A 161 16.33 23.10 -5.80
N GLU A 162 16.90 21.91 -6.00
CA GLU A 162 18.34 21.70 -6.17
C GLU A 162 18.83 22.22 -7.53
N SER A 163 18.17 21.83 -8.62
CA SER A 163 18.62 22.08 -9.99
C SER A 163 18.08 23.36 -10.62
N LYS A 164 17.03 23.95 -10.05
CA LYS A 164 16.28 25.12 -10.58
C LYS A 164 15.67 24.86 -11.97
N LYS A 165 15.38 23.59 -12.32
CA LYS A 165 14.84 23.18 -13.62
C LYS A 165 13.33 22.94 -13.51
N TYR A 166 12.52 23.85 -14.05
CA TYR A 166 11.06 23.85 -13.93
C TYR A 166 10.36 22.62 -14.48
N TYR A 167 10.97 21.85 -15.40
CA TYR A 167 10.36 20.61 -15.86
C TYR A 167 10.12 19.59 -14.72
N PHE A 168 10.84 19.70 -13.59
CA PHE A 168 10.57 18.88 -12.42
C PHE A 168 9.27 19.23 -11.72
N ILE A 169 8.77 20.48 -11.84
CA ILE A 169 7.43 20.84 -11.35
C ILE A 169 6.38 20.17 -12.23
N PHE A 170 6.58 20.19 -13.56
CA PHE A 170 5.72 19.44 -14.47
C PHE A 170 5.69 17.95 -14.13
N LEU A 171 6.86 17.30 -13.98
CA LEU A 171 6.92 15.88 -13.60
C LEU A 171 6.26 15.62 -12.25
N SER A 172 6.43 16.51 -11.28
CA SER A 172 5.80 16.40 -9.96
C SER A 172 4.27 16.43 -10.06
N GLY A 173 3.71 17.38 -10.85
CA GLY A 173 2.27 17.48 -11.09
C GLY A 173 1.72 16.30 -11.88
N PHE A 174 2.40 15.88 -12.95
CA PHE A 174 2.04 14.71 -13.72
C PHE A 174 1.98 13.43 -12.86
N ILE A 175 2.96 13.23 -11.99
CA ILE A 175 2.98 12.08 -11.05
C ILE A 175 1.81 12.14 -10.06
N LEU A 176 1.38 13.31 -9.62
CA LEU A 176 0.17 13.43 -8.79
C LEU A 176 -1.11 13.09 -9.55
N ALA A 177 -1.18 13.39 -10.84
CA ALA A 177 -2.29 12.92 -11.67
C ALA A 177 -2.32 11.38 -11.75
N LEU A 178 -1.17 10.71 -11.85
CA LEU A 178 -1.09 9.24 -11.75
C LEU A 178 -1.53 8.75 -10.35
N GLY A 179 -1.17 9.47 -9.30
CA GLY A 179 -1.66 9.18 -7.95
C GLY A 179 -3.19 9.27 -7.84
N PHE A 180 -3.79 10.30 -8.44
CA PHE A 180 -5.25 10.43 -8.51
C PHE A 180 -5.88 9.26 -9.27
N LEU A 181 -5.32 8.89 -10.41
CA LEU A 181 -5.78 7.74 -11.19
C LEU A 181 -5.58 6.39 -10.48
N THR A 182 -4.87 6.38 -9.36
CA THR A 182 -4.68 5.20 -8.49
C THR A 182 -5.72 5.13 -7.38
N LYS A 183 -5.95 6.24 -6.65
CA LYS A 183 -6.84 6.25 -5.47
C LYS A 183 -7.58 7.58 -5.27
N GLY A 184 -7.68 8.41 -6.28
CA GLY A 184 -8.47 9.65 -6.25
C GLY A 184 -7.85 10.76 -5.40
N PHE A 185 -8.70 11.58 -4.77
CA PHE A 185 -8.35 12.86 -4.15
C PHE A 185 -7.31 12.80 -3.04
N VAL A 186 -7.16 11.67 -2.37
CA VAL A 186 -6.13 11.45 -1.34
C VAL A 186 -4.70 11.58 -1.88
N ALA A 187 -4.52 11.59 -3.20
CA ALA A 187 -3.24 11.83 -3.84
C ALA A 187 -2.75 13.28 -3.78
N PHE A 188 -3.61 14.27 -3.46
CA PHE A 188 -3.33 15.69 -3.68
C PHE A 188 -2.66 16.43 -2.51
N TYR A 189 -2.55 15.82 -1.34
CA TYR A 189 -1.91 16.48 -0.20
C TYR A 189 -0.46 17.00 -0.49
N PRO A 190 0.35 16.43 -1.42
CA PRO A 190 1.64 17.00 -1.77
C PRO A 190 1.60 18.40 -2.40
N TRP A 191 0.43 18.89 -2.87
CA TRP A 191 0.27 20.29 -3.31
C TRP A 191 0.62 21.30 -2.21
N THR A 192 0.52 20.91 -0.94
CA THR A 192 0.86 21.75 0.21
C THR A 192 2.37 21.89 0.40
N PHE A 193 3.19 21.03 -0.21
CA PHE A 193 4.62 20.96 0.08
C PHE A 193 5.41 22.24 -0.21
N PRO A 194 5.19 22.96 -1.34
CA PRO A 194 5.85 24.24 -1.59
C PRO A 194 5.53 25.27 -0.51
N PHE A 195 4.26 25.33 -0.07
CA PHE A 195 3.83 26.21 1.03
C PHE A 195 4.49 25.86 2.36
N LEU A 196 4.55 24.56 2.71
CA LEU A 196 5.18 24.11 3.95
C LEU A 196 6.68 24.43 3.98
N LEU A 197 7.39 24.24 2.86
CA LEU A 197 8.79 24.67 2.73
C LEU A 197 8.96 26.17 2.96
N TRP A 198 8.09 26.98 2.37
CA TRP A 198 8.11 28.42 2.56
C TRP A 198 7.80 28.80 4.02
N LEU A 199 6.77 28.19 4.62
CA LEU A 199 6.32 28.50 5.98
C LEU A 199 7.43 28.28 7.01
N PHE A 200 8.10 27.14 6.96
CA PHE A 200 9.07 26.75 7.97
C PHE A 200 10.50 27.22 7.67
N LEU A 201 10.92 27.18 6.39
CA LEU A 201 12.29 27.45 6.00
C LEU A 201 12.51 28.86 5.43
N LYS A 202 11.47 29.47 4.86
CA LYS A 202 11.50 30.84 4.26
C LYS A 202 12.64 31.05 3.26
N GLN A 203 13.04 30.00 2.56
CA GLN A 203 14.16 30.04 1.60
C GLN A 203 13.81 30.71 0.27
N LYS A 204 12.55 31.01 0.03
CA LYS A 204 12.03 31.64 -1.21
C LYS A 204 11.11 32.82 -0.87
N SER A 205 10.92 33.73 -1.84
CA SER A 205 9.88 34.73 -1.75
C SER A 205 8.48 34.08 -1.82
N PHE A 206 7.48 34.75 -1.26
CA PHE A 206 6.08 34.30 -1.32
C PHE A 206 5.61 34.13 -2.78
N GLY A 207 5.93 35.07 -3.69
CA GLY A 207 5.56 34.99 -5.09
C GLY A 207 6.12 33.73 -5.79
N LYS A 208 7.37 33.35 -5.47
CA LYS A 208 7.97 32.15 -6.04
C LYS A 208 7.35 30.86 -5.45
N MET A 209 7.02 30.85 -4.19
CA MET A 209 6.27 29.74 -3.56
C MET A 209 4.89 29.60 -4.20
N ALA A 210 4.15 30.71 -4.35
CA ALA A 210 2.84 30.69 -5.00
C ALA A 210 2.92 30.20 -6.44
N PHE A 211 3.91 30.66 -7.22
CA PHE A 211 4.16 30.21 -8.58
C PHE A 211 4.44 28.69 -8.64
N ASP A 212 5.30 28.16 -7.76
CA ASP A 212 5.59 26.73 -7.68
C ASP A 212 4.30 25.92 -7.33
N THR A 213 3.48 26.40 -6.38
CA THR A 213 2.24 25.74 -5.96
C THR A 213 1.19 25.75 -7.09
N ILE A 214 1.00 26.89 -7.74
CA ILE A 214 0.08 27.01 -8.88
C ILE A 214 0.57 26.14 -10.05
N GLY A 215 1.87 26.14 -10.34
CA GLY A 215 2.44 25.28 -11.37
C GLY A 215 2.20 23.80 -11.11
N LEU A 216 2.44 23.33 -9.88
CA LEU A 216 2.19 21.96 -9.47
C LEU A 216 0.71 21.58 -9.62
N PHE A 217 -0.20 22.43 -9.14
CA PHE A 217 -1.65 22.27 -9.29
C PHE A 217 -2.06 22.24 -10.78
N MET A 218 -1.65 23.22 -11.56
CA MET A 218 -2.00 23.34 -12.97
C MET A 218 -1.54 22.12 -13.77
N PHE A 219 -0.29 21.67 -13.59
CA PHE A 219 0.20 20.51 -14.30
C PHE A 219 -0.51 19.22 -13.91
N THR A 220 -0.95 19.09 -12.65
CA THR A 220 -1.81 17.97 -12.22
C THR A 220 -3.15 18.00 -12.94
N ILE A 221 -3.83 19.16 -12.94
CA ILE A 221 -5.15 19.31 -13.58
C ILE A 221 -5.07 19.15 -15.09
N ILE A 222 -4.09 19.77 -15.74
CA ILE A 222 -3.88 19.62 -17.20
C ILE A 222 -3.67 18.15 -17.55
N SER A 223 -2.86 17.42 -16.78
CA SER A 223 -2.64 15.98 -17.01
C SER A 223 -3.92 15.17 -16.91
N LEU A 224 -4.78 15.44 -15.92
CA LEU A 224 -6.07 14.77 -15.77
C LEU A 224 -7.04 15.16 -16.90
N LEU A 225 -7.10 16.43 -17.27
CA LEU A 225 -7.92 16.88 -18.40
C LEU A 225 -7.49 16.23 -19.71
N LEU A 226 -6.17 16.10 -19.96
CA LEU A 226 -5.66 15.39 -21.15
C LEU A 226 -6.09 13.93 -21.15
N VAL A 227 -6.09 13.24 -20.00
CA VAL A 227 -6.58 11.86 -19.90
C VAL A 227 -8.06 11.79 -20.30
N VAL A 228 -8.90 12.67 -19.77
CA VAL A 228 -10.34 12.68 -20.07
C VAL A 228 -10.59 13.03 -21.56
N LEU A 229 -9.80 13.95 -22.13
CA LEU A 229 -9.95 14.34 -23.53
C LEU A 229 -9.48 13.24 -24.51
N LEU A 230 -8.40 12.52 -24.16
CA LEU A 230 -7.85 11.47 -25.00
C LEU A 230 -8.62 10.14 -24.89
N PHE A 231 -9.25 9.90 -23.75
CA PHE A 231 -9.98 8.65 -23.45
C PHE A 231 -11.42 8.99 -23.02
N PRO A 232 -12.40 9.00 -23.93
CA PRO A 232 -13.79 9.35 -23.58
C PRO A 232 -14.39 8.48 -22.46
N SER A 233 -14.02 7.19 -22.39
CA SER A 233 -14.44 6.26 -21.33
C SER A 233 -13.89 6.65 -19.95
N ALA A 234 -12.83 7.46 -19.88
CA ALA A 234 -12.27 7.95 -18.63
C ALA A 234 -13.25 8.84 -17.88
N TRP A 235 -13.98 9.71 -18.61
CA TRP A 235 -14.96 10.60 -18.01
C TRP A 235 -16.04 9.82 -17.27
N LEU A 236 -16.64 8.82 -17.93
CA LEU A 236 -17.71 8.00 -17.33
C LEU A 236 -17.19 7.26 -16.09
N SER A 237 -16.04 6.58 -16.23
CA SER A 237 -15.43 5.83 -15.11
C SER A 237 -15.13 6.71 -13.90
N LEU A 238 -14.53 7.89 -14.12
CA LEU A 238 -14.19 8.81 -13.03
C LEU A 238 -15.44 9.49 -12.43
N HIS A 239 -16.48 9.73 -13.24
CA HIS A 239 -17.75 10.28 -12.76
C HIS A 239 -18.45 9.30 -11.82
N ILE A 240 -18.59 8.03 -12.23
CA ILE A 240 -19.16 6.98 -11.40
C ILE A 240 -18.36 6.80 -10.09
N TYR A 241 -17.02 6.81 -10.17
CA TYR A 241 -16.16 6.77 -8.98
C TYR A 241 -16.44 7.94 -8.03
N ILE A 242 -16.58 9.17 -8.55
CA ILE A 242 -16.83 10.34 -7.71
C ILE A 242 -18.20 10.24 -7.04
N ASP A 243 -19.25 9.89 -7.77
CA ASP A 243 -20.61 9.81 -7.25
C ASP A 243 -20.76 8.70 -6.22
N HIS A 244 -20.41 7.47 -6.58
CA HIS A 244 -20.65 6.30 -5.72
C HIS A 244 -19.62 6.14 -4.60
N GLN A 245 -18.33 6.44 -4.84
CA GLN A 245 -17.33 6.18 -3.81
C GLN A 245 -16.97 7.43 -2.99
N VAL A 246 -16.90 8.61 -3.61
CA VAL A 246 -16.50 9.81 -2.87
C VAL A 246 -17.71 10.44 -2.18
N ILE A 247 -18.77 10.73 -2.92
CA ILE A 247 -19.94 11.43 -2.37
C ILE A 247 -20.69 10.56 -1.37
N ASP A 248 -20.92 9.28 -1.70
CA ASP A 248 -21.60 8.35 -0.79
C ASP A 248 -20.78 8.08 0.47
N SER A 249 -19.45 7.96 0.36
CA SER A 249 -18.57 7.81 1.52
C SER A 249 -18.58 9.01 2.46
N LEU A 250 -18.85 10.21 1.93
CA LEU A 250 -18.94 11.42 2.74
C LEU A 250 -20.30 11.55 3.44
N ARG A 251 -21.38 11.04 2.83
CA ARG A 251 -22.77 11.26 3.27
C ARG A 251 -23.35 10.08 4.05
N ASN A 252 -23.10 8.85 3.59
CA ASN A 252 -23.93 7.70 3.94
C ASN A 252 -23.19 6.62 4.72
N ILE A 253 -21.84 6.57 4.68
CA ILE A 253 -21.09 5.47 5.24
C ILE A 253 -20.42 5.89 6.55
N VAL A 254 -20.73 5.18 7.63
CA VAL A 254 -20.15 5.37 8.97
C VAL A 254 -19.45 4.07 9.38
N THR A 255 -18.13 4.12 9.58
CA THR A 255 -17.31 2.98 10.02
C THR A 255 -16.59 3.25 11.34
N VAL A 256 -16.63 4.47 11.86
CA VAL A 256 -15.99 4.89 13.11
C VAL A 256 -16.92 5.78 13.93
N ASP A 257 -16.72 5.81 15.23
CA ASP A 257 -17.54 6.60 16.17
C ASP A 257 -17.15 8.09 16.19
N SER A 258 -15.94 8.42 15.75
CA SER A 258 -15.42 9.79 15.78
C SER A 258 -14.57 10.12 14.58
N ARG A 259 -14.69 11.35 14.07
CA ARG A 259 -13.82 11.89 13.02
C ARG A 259 -12.33 11.95 13.42
N PHE A 260 -12.04 11.89 14.73
CA PHE A 260 -10.68 11.89 15.26
C PHE A 260 -10.04 10.50 15.35
N ASP A 261 -10.74 9.42 15.00
CA ASP A 261 -10.22 8.06 15.12
C ASP A 261 -8.98 7.83 14.24
N ILE A 262 -8.92 8.46 13.08
CA ILE A 262 -7.73 8.41 12.23
C ILE A 262 -6.50 9.03 12.91
N LEU A 263 -6.67 10.08 13.76
CA LEU A 263 -5.56 10.65 14.54
C LEU A 263 -5.12 9.70 15.65
N LYS A 264 -6.06 9.05 16.35
CA LYS A 264 -5.71 8.03 17.36
C LYS A 264 -4.90 6.92 16.71
N ARG A 265 -5.32 6.47 15.53
CA ARG A 265 -4.59 5.48 14.74
C ARG A 265 -3.21 5.98 14.36
N LEU A 266 -3.09 7.20 13.83
CA LEU A 266 -1.80 7.81 13.48
C LEU A 266 -0.83 7.81 14.67
N PHE A 267 -1.27 8.26 15.85
CA PHE A 267 -0.41 8.28 17.04
C PHE A 267 0.02 6.87 17.46
N SER A 268 -0.88 5.90 17.42
CA SER A 268 -0.56 4.49 17.69
C SER A 268 0.52 3.97 16.74
N GLU A 269 0.37 4.22 15.45
CA GLU A 269 1.32 3.78 14.41
C GLU A 269 2.71 4.44 14.55
N LEU A 270 2.76 5.70 14.98
CA LEU A 270 4.01 6.44 15.16
C LEU A 270 4.67 6.24 16.52
N THR A 271 4.08 5.44 17.42
CA THR A 271 4.60 5.25 18.79
C THR A 271 6.05 4.77 18.79
N LEU A 272 6.40 3.76 17.97
CA LEU A 272 7.78 3.27 17.89
C LEU A 272 8.74 4.36 17.43
N ALA A 273 8.38 5.12 16.40
CA ALA A 273 9.21 6.23 15.91
C ALA A 273 9.41 7.29 16.99
N ALA A 274 8.35 7.66 17.72
CA ALA A 274 8.42 8.63 18.82
C ALA A 274 9.32 8.13 19.95
N VAL A 275 9.13 6.88 20.39
CA VAL A 275 9.95 6.26 21.44
C VAL A 275 11.43 6.24 21.06
N LEU A 276 11.76 5.81 19.83
CA LEU A 276 13.15 5.80 19.35
C LEU A 276 13.76 7.21 19.31
N CYS A 277 13.01 8.19 18.83
CA CYS A 277 13.47 9.58 18.83
C CYS A 277 13.72 10.10 20.26
N ILE A 278 12.77 9.85 21.18
CA ILE A 278 12.90 10.27 22.58
C ILE A 278 14.13 9.61 23.22
N LEU A 279 14.30 8.30 23.06
CA LEU A 279 15.44 7.56 23.62
C LEU A 279 16.78 8.12 23.11
N LEU A 280 16.89 8.40 21.82
CA LEU A 280 18.11 8.99 21.24
C LEU A 280 18.37 10.40 21.79
N LEU A 281 17.33 11.23 21.93
CA LEU A 281 17.47 12.58 22.46
C LEU A 281 17.82 12.58 23.97
N VAL A 282 17.20 11.72 24.75
CA VAL A 282 17.52 11.54 26.19
C VAL A 282 18.96 11.03 26.37
N TRP A 283 19.34 10.03 25.56
CA TRP A 283 20.71 9.50 25.62
C TRP A 283 21.77 10.55 25.36
N THR A 284 21.58 11.47 24.39
CA THR A 284 22.54 12.56 24.15
C THR A 284 22.62 13.55 25.32
N ARG A 285 21.49 13.80 25.97
CA ARG A 285 21.42 14.70 27.12
C ARG A 285 22.18 14.12 28.32
N ILE A 286 22.00 12.82 28.61
CA ILE A 286 22.69 12.10 29.69
C ILE A 286 24.21 12.07 29.43
N ARG A 287 24.62 11.81 28.19
CA ARG A 287 26.04 11.74 27.80
C ARG A 287 26.70 13.10 27.62
N LYS A 288 26.01 14.22 27.91
CA LYS A 288 26.47 15.59 27.65
C LYS A 288 27.11 15.72 26.26
N SER A 289 26.59 14.98 25.29
CA SER A 289 27.10 15.00 23.92
C SER A 289 26.83 16.37 23.31
N ALA A 290 27.81 16.89 22.56
CA ALA A 290 27.67 18.14 21.81
C ALA A 290 26.68 18.07 20.63
N ALA A 291 26.00 16.94 20.43
CA ALA A 291 24.94 16.81 19.43
C ALA A 291 23.71 17.61 19.89
N VAL A 292 23.75 18.90 19.63
CA VAL A 292 22.63 19.82 19.90
C VAL A 292 21.61 19.66 18.76
N LEU A 293 20.32 19.63 19.11
CA LEU A 293 19.25 19.78 18.13
C LEU A 293 19.44 21.09 17.36
N MET A 294 19.85 20.99 16.10
CA MET A 294 20.03 22.19 15.28
C MET A 294 18.65 22.74 14.92
N LYS A 295 18.43 24.04 15.16
CA LYS A 295 17.16 24.73 14.83
C LYS A 295 16.71 24.50 13.39
N GLU A 296 17.66 24.38 12.46
CA GLU A 296 17.39 24.08 11.06
C GLU A 296 16.80 22.68 10.86
N ASN A 297 17.32 21.65 11.55
CA ASN A 297 16.80 20.29 11.46
C ASN A 297 15.38 20.20 12.03
N ILE A 298 15.10 20.92 13.13
CA ILE A 298 13.73 21.00 13.66
C ILE A 298 12.77 21.56 12.59
N LYS A 299 13.15 22.70 11.95
CA LYS A 299 12.33 23.30 10.90
C LYS A 299 12.11 22.35 9.70
N LYS A 300 13.17 21.67 9.24
CA LYS A 300 13.07 20.69 8.17
C LYS A 300 12.19 19.48 8.57
N ALA A 301 12.34 18.99 9.81
CA ALA A 301 11.49 17.92 10.33
C ALA A 301 10.01 18.34 10.37
N MET A 302 9.72 19.58 10.80
CA MET A 302 8.36 20.13 10.81
C MET A 302 7.75 20.19 9.41
N VAL A 303 8.51 20.48 8.34
CA VAL A 303 8.03 20.42 6.96
C VAL A 303 7.45 19.03 6.65
N PHE A 304 8.22 17.98 6.93
CA PHE A 304 7.80 16.61 6.58
C PHE A 304 6.70 16.08 7.48
N VAL A 305 6.74 16.38 8.80
CA VAL A 305 5.65 16.03 9.72
C VAL A 305 4.35 16.73 9.32
N SER A 306 4.41 18.04 9.01
CA SER A 306 3.24 18.78 8.56
C SER A 306 2.72 18.28 7.21
N LEU A 307 3.60 17.89 6.29
CA LEU A 307 3.19 17.26 5.04
C LEU A 307 2.42 15.95 5.30
N GLY A 308 2.88 15.10 6.21
CA GLY A 308 2.14 13.92 6.62
C GLY A 308 0.76 14.27 7.18
N LEU A 309 0.67 15.28 8.04
CA LEU A 309 -0.60 15.74 8.62
C LEU A 309 -1.57 16.26 7.56
N THR A 310 -1.10 16.97 6.52
CA THR A 310 -1.98 17.43 5.42
C THR A 310 -2.60 16.28 4.62
N GLY A 311 -2.01 15.09 4.64
CA GLY A 311 -2.61 13.88 4.05
C GLY A 311 -3.57 13.16 5.00
N VAL A 312 -3.47 13.37 6.32
CA VAL A 312 -4.36 12.77 7.32
C VAL A 312 -5.64 13.58 7.50
N PHE A 313 -5.54 14.91 7.62
CA PHE A 313 -6.68 15.77 7.93
C PHE A 313 -7.87 15.66 6.96
N PRO A 314 -7.72 15.54 5.63
CA PRO A 314 -8.85 15.35 4.74
C PRO A 314 -9.70 14.11 5.04
N ILE A 315 -9.09 13.05 5.58
CA ILE A 315 -9.81 11.80 5.93
C ILE A 315 -10.77 12.03 7.09
N MET A 316 -10.48 13.00 7.98
CA MET A 316 -11.36 13.37 9.10
C MET A 316 -12.70 13.99 8.64
N ILE A 317 -12.83 14.41 7.39
CA ILE A 317 -14.08 14.96 6.85
C ILE A 317 -15.14 13.86 6.77
N SER A 318 -14.74 12.61 6.46
CA SER A 318 -15.62 11.45 6.39
C SER A 318 -15.64 10.66 7.71
N MET A 319 -16.79 10.01 7.99
CA MET A 319 -16.92 8.99 9.02
C MET A 319 -16.57 7.58 8.51
N LYS A 320 -16.30 7.42 7.21
CA LYS A 320 -15.70 6.21 6.62
C LYS A 320 -14.19 6.30 6.73
N GLN A 321 -13.64 5.73 7.80
CA GLN A 321 -12.20 5.76 8.08
C GLN A 321 -11.66 4.34 8.29
N SER A 322 -10.44 4.10 7.78
CA SER A 322 -9.65 2.92 8.06
C SER A 322 -8.18 3.28 8.26
N GLY A 323 -7.48 2.56 9.15
CA GLY A 323 -6.08 2.87 9.47
C GLY A 323 -5.14 2.80 8.27
N PHE A 324 -5.46 2.00 7.26
CA PHE A 324 -4.64 1.90 6.06
C PHE A 324 -4.80 3.06 5.07
N TYR A 325 -5.85 3.89 5.18
CA TYR A 325 -6.04 5.06 4.30
C TYR A 325 -4.90 6.09 4.39
N ILE A 326 -4.14 6.07 5.48
CA ILE A 326 -3.01 6.99 5.71
C ILE A 326 -1.62 6.36 5.44
N ILE A 327 -1.53 5.20 4.79
CA ILE A 327 -0.23 4.56 4.47
C ILE A 327 0.68 5.50 3.68
N SER A 328 0.13 6.27 2.75
CA SER A 328 0.89 7.15 1.87
C SER A 328 1.62 8.30 2.58
N VAL A 329 1.26 8.60 3.84
CA VAL A 329 1.90 9.68 4.60
C VAL A 329 3.07 9.21 5.48
N TYR A 330 3.16 7.92 5.80
CA TYR A 330 4.19 7.41 6.70
C TYR A 330 5.64 7.62 6.24
N PRO A 331 5.97 7.61 4.93
CA PRO A 331 7.32 7.97 4.48
C PRO A 331 7.75 9.35 4.98
N PHE A 332 6.84 10.31 5.04
CA PHE A 332 7.14 11.68 5.44
C PHE A 332 7.32 11.82 6.95
N PHE A 333 6.53 11.11 7.76
CA PHE A 333 6.76 11.02 9.20
C PHE A 333 8.10 10.36 9.51
N ALA A 334 8.46 9.29 8.80
CA ALA A 334 9.74 8.62 8.96
C ALA A 334 10.94 9.52 8.59
N ILE A 335 10.82 10.26 7.49
CA ILE A 335 11.83 11.26 7.07
C ILE A 335 11.92 12.38 8.12
N GLY A 336 10.78 12.92 8.58
CA GLY A 336 10.74 13.97 9.61
C GLY A 336 11.39 13.53 10.92
N ALA A 337 11.05 12.34 11.42
CA ALA A 337 11.66 11.73 12.60
C ALA A 337 13.17 11.53 12.41
N GLY A 338 13.58 11.00 11.26
CA GLY A 338 14.99 10.84 10.91
C GLY A 338 15.77 12.16 10.93
N ILE A 339 15.22 13.23 10.32
CA ILE A 339 15.84 14.57 10.30
C ILE A 339 15.99 15.13 11.71
N LEU A 340 14.98 14.96 12.56
CA LEU A 340 14.99 15.44 13.94
C LEU A 340 16.18 14.87 14.73
N VAL A 341 16.44 13.58 14.60
CA VAL A 341 17.51 12.89 15.36
C VAL A 341 18.81 12.73 14.56
N TYR A 342 18.88 13.24 13.32
CA TYR A 342 20.05 13.12 12.46
C TYR A 342 21.37 13.58 13.13
N PRO A 343 21.43 14.74 13.85
CA PRO A 343 22.67 15.18 14.51
C PRO A 343 23.20 14.15 15.52
N VAL A 344 22.29 13.44 16.16
CA VAL A 344 22.63 12.36 17.11
C VAL A 344 23.24 11.18 16.37
N ILE A 345 22.55 10.72 15.33
CA ILE A 345 23.00 9.59 14.49
C ILE A 345 24.35 9.91 13.86
N ASP A 346 24.53 11.08 13.26
CA ASP A 346 25.77 11.49 12.64
C ASP A 346 26.92 11.50 13.64
N SER A 347 26.70 12.03 14.84
CA SER A 347 27.72 12.05 15.94
C SER A 347 28.11 10.64 16.40
N LEU A 348 27.16 9.69 16.39
CA LEU A 348 27.41 8.29 16.72
C LEU A 348 28.28 7.62 15.65
N PHE A 349 27.97 7.84 14.39
CA PHE A 349 28.69 7.25 13.24
C PHE A 349 30.11 7.82 13.12
N ILE A 350 30.32 9.12 13.38
CA ILE A 350 31.67 9.74 13.42
C ILE A 350 32.54 9.10 14.48
N LYS A 351 31.96 8.75 15.64
CA LYS A 351 32.71 8.17 16.79
C LYS A 351 32.75 6.64 16.74
N MET A 352 32.11 6.01 15.77
CA MET A 352 31.99 4.55 15.71
C MET A 352 33.32 3.92 15.30
N ASN A 353 33.79 2.97 16.12
CA ASN A 353 34.91 2.12 15.76
C ASN A 353 34.39 0.88 14.99
N TYR A 354 34.57 0.90 13.68
CA TYR A 354 34.11 -0.17 12.77
C TYR A 354 34.93 -1.48 12.87
N GLU A 355 36.05 -1.45 13.57
CA GLU A 355 36.88 -2.64 13.85
C GLU A 355 36.59 -3.23 15.23
N SER A 356 35.73 -2.56 16.01
CA SER A 356 35.37 -3.03 17.35
C SER A 356 34.65 -4.38 17.31
N LYS A 357 34.87 -5.22 18.31
CA LYS A 357 34.17 -6.51 18.48
C LYS A 357 32.65 -6.32 18.46
N TRP A 358 32.12 -5.23 19.05
CA TRP A 358 30.70 -4.95 19.10
C TRP A 358 30.11 -4.62 17.71
N PHE A 359 30.85 -3.87 16.88
CA PHE A 359 30.41 -3.60 15.51
C PHE A 359 30.45 -4.89 14.65
N LEU A 360 31.46 -5.73 14.84
CA LEU A 360 31.53 -7.02 14.14
C LEU A 360 30.36 -7.96 14.53
N ILE A 361 30.02 -8.00 15.83
CA ILE A 361 28.82 -8.75 16.29
C ILE A 361 27.56 -8.18 15.64
N PHE A 362 27.34 -6.86 15.68
CA PHE A 362 26.21 -6.21 15.05
C PHE A 362 26.13 -6.52 13.54
N LYS A 363 27.25 -6.46 12.85
CA LYS A 363 27.37 -6.82 11.43
C LYS A 363 26.84 -8.24 11.19
N TRP A 364 27.30 -9.23 11.96
CA TRP A 364 26.86 -10.61 11.82
C TRP A 364 25.39 -10.81 12.20
N ILE A 365 24.88 -10.07 13.18
CA ILE A 365 23.44 -10.04 13.50
C ILE A 365 22.64 -9.54 12.30
N GLY A 366 23.06 -8.43 11.65
CA GLY A 366 22.39 -7.91 10.47
C GLY A 366 22.33 -8.90 9.31
N TYR A 367 23.44 -9.56 8.99
CA TYR A 367 23.47 -10.64 7.99
C TYR A 367 22.59 -11.83 8.41
N GLY A 368 22.72 -12.28 9.66
CA GLY A 368 21.94 -13.41 10.19
C GLY A 368 20.43 -13.15 10.12
N LEU A 369 19.96 -11.98 10.53
CA LEU A 369 18.54 -11.61 10.45
C LEU A 369 18.05 -11.56 9.01
N PHE A 370 18.83 -11.00 8.09
CA PHE A 370 18.46 -10.94 6.67
C PHE A 370 18.30 -12.34 6.07
N PHE A 371 19.28 -13.22 6.24
CA PHE A 371 19.19 -14.59 5.74
C PHE A 371 18.12 -15.41 6.46
N ALA A 372 17.98 -15.27 7.78
CA ALA A 372 16.93 -15.94 8.54
C ALA A 372 15.53 -15.50 8.07
N GLY A 373 15.34 -14.20 7.78
CA GLY A 373 14.09 -13.69 7.23
C GLY A 373 13.72 -14.33 5.88
N ILE A 374 14.70 -14.49 4.98
CA ILE A 374 14.50 -15.19 3.70
C ILE A 374 14.15 -16.66 3.93
N VAL A 375 14.92 -17.36 4.74
CA VAL A 375 14.72 -18.81 5.01
C VAL A 375 13.36 -19.05 5.65
N LEU A 376 12.97 -18.23 6.63
CA LEU A 376 11.66 -18.33 7.28
C LEU A 376 10.51 -18.02 6.31
N SER A 377 10.67 -17.02 5.44
CA SER A 377 9.66 -16.71 4.41
C SER A 377 9.47 -17.90 3.46
N LEU A 378 10.56 -18.57 3.05
CA LEU A 378 10.50 -19.79 2.24
C LEU A 378 9.91 -20.97 3.01
N TYR A 379 10.17 -21.10 4.30
CA TYR A 379 9.59 -22.16 5.15
C TYR A 379 8.06 -22.01 5.28
N PHE A 380 7.55 -20.77 5.31
CA PHE A 380 6.11 -20.50 5.34
C PHE A 380 5.44 -20.47 3.95
N HIS A 381 6.20 -20.70 2.89
CA HIS A 381 5.67 -20.86 1.54
C HIS A 381 4.56 -21.91 1.50
N ASN A 382 3.48 -21.64 0.76
CA ASN A 382 2.29 -22.50 0.64
C ASN A 382 1.46 -22.70 1.91
N ARG A 383 1.82 -22.11 3.04
CA ARG A 383 0.95 -22.13 4.23
C ARG A 383 -0.20 -21.14 4.09
N PHE A 384 -1.16 -21.23 4.97
CA PHE A 384 -2.31 -20.32 5.01
C PHE A 384 -2.13 -19.38 6.19
N SER A 385 -2.08 -18.09 5.93
CA SER A 385 -2.01 -17.05 6.97
C SER A 385 -3.40 -16.55 7.38
N ARG A 386 -4.37 -16.69 6.47
CA ARG A 386 -5.75 -16.22 6.65
C ARG A 386 -6.70 -17.17 5.89
N ASP A 387 -7.96 -17.22 6.30
CA ASP A 387 -9.06 -17.92 5.61
C ASP A 387 -8.73 -19.38 5.21
N ASN A 388 -7.99 -20.09 6.06
CA ASN A 388 -7.40 -21.41 5.77
C ASN A 388 -8.43 -22.42 5.25
N ILE A 389 -9.55 -22.59 5.99
CA ILE A 389 -10.60 -23.56 5.61
C ILE A 389 -11.28 -23.11 4.32
N LYS A 390 -11.70 -21.84 4.26
CA LYS A 390 -12.35 -21.26 3.08
C LYS A 390 -11.51 -21.43 1.81
N ILE A 391 -10.21 -21.11 1.86
CA ILE A 391 -9.32 -21.23 0.69
C ILE A 391 -9.15 -22.70 0.28
N LYS A 392 -8.93 -23.61 1.23
CA LYS A 392 -8.77 -25.04 0.93
C LYS A 392 -10.02 -25.62 0.29
N GLU A 393 -11.19 -25.33 0.85
CA GLU A 393 -12.46 -25.82 0.30
C GLU A 393 -12.78 -25.18 -1.05
N THR A 394 -12.46 -23.87 -1.23
CA THR A 394 -12.58 -23.22 -2.53
C THR A 394 -11.74 -23.94 -3.59
N TYR A 395 -10.50 -24.33 -3.31
CA TYR A 395 -9.67 -25.08 -4.25
C TYR A 395 -10.30 -26.44 -4.62
N MET A 396 -10.83 -27.17 -3.62
CA MET A 396 -11.47 -28.48 -3.85
C MET A 396 -12.75 -28.32 -4.68
N ILE A 397 -13.56 -27.31 -4.38
CA ILE A 397 -14.81 -27.03 -5.10
C ILE A 397 -14.52 -26.58 -6.53
N LEU A 398 -13.57 -25.69 -6.73
CA LEU A 398 -13.21 -25.20 -8.06
C LEU A 398 -12.56 -26.28 -8.95
N ALA A 399 -12.04 -27.36 -8.38
CA ALA A 399 -11.56 -28.50 -9.18
C ALA A 399 -12.71 -29.14 -10.01
N GLU A 400 -13.94 -29.14 -9.47
CA GLU A 400 -15.14 -29.72 -10.09
C GLU A 400 -15.90 -28.76 -11.00
N ILE A 401 -15.60 -27.46 -10.98
CA ILE A 401 -16.34 -26.43 -11.71
C ILE A 401 -15.50 -25.94 -12.89
N PRO A 402 -16.05 -25.83 -14.12
CA PRO A 402 -15.35 -25.24 -15.25
C PRO A 402 -14.97 -23.77 -15.01
N GLN A 403 -13.86 -23.34 -15.63
CA GLN A 403 -13.42 -21.94 -15.56
C GLN A 403 -14.48 -21.02 -16.23
N GLY A 404 -14.70 -19.83 -15.63
CA GLY A 404 -15.64 -18.84 -16.14
C GLY A 404 -17.11 -19.16 -15.88
N SER A 405 -17.42 -20.20 -15.10
CA SER A 405 -18.79 -20.57 -14.77
C SER A 405 -19.47 -19.53 -13.87
N ILE A 406 -20.79 -19.43 -13.99
CA ILE A 406 -21.65 -18.80 -13.01
C ILE A 406 -22.40 -19.91 -12.29
N ILE A 407 -22.29 -19.96 -10.96
CA ILE A 407 -22.92 -20.98 -10.12
C ILE A 407 -23.90 -20.35 -9.15
N ASN A 408 -24.98 -21.06 -8.82
CA ASN A 408 -25.86 -20.59 -7.76
C ASN A 408 -25.22 -20.75 -6.38
N ILE A 409 -25.56 -19.83 -5.50
CA ILE A 409 -25.24 -19.91 -4.06
C ILE A 409 -26.49 -19.70 -3.23
N ASN A 410 -26.45 -20.12 -1.95
CA ASN A 410 -27.46 -19.70 -1.02
C ASN A 410 -27.45 -18.17 -0.86
N PRO A 411 -28.60 -17.46 -0.93
CA PRO A 411 -28.66 -15.99 -0.89
C PRO A 411 -27.93 -15.34 0.29
N ASP A 412 -27.91 -15.95 1.47
CA ASP A 412 -27.18 -15.48 2.64
C ASP A 412 -25.63 -15.52 2.50
N MET A 413 -25.12 -16.26 1.50
CA MET A 413 -23.68 -16.28 1.20
C MET A 413 -23.25 -15.12 0.30
N PHE A 414 -24.18 -14.35 -0.27
CA PHE A 414 -23.87 -13.27 -1.21
C PHE A 414 -23.08 -12.13 -0.55
N GLU A 415 -23.31 -11.90 0.75
CA GLU A 415 -22.58 -10.88 1.52
C GLU A 415 -21.13 -11.30 1.87
N ASP A 416 -20.74 -12.54 1.60
CA ASP A 416 -19.36 -12.99 1.78
C ASP A 416 -18.47 -12.61 0.57
N TRP A 417 -18.09 -11.35 0.51
CA TRP A 417 -17.27 -10.82 -0.59
C TRP A 417 -15.92 -11.52 -0.73
N SER A 418 -15.39 -12.08 0.37
CA SER A 418 -14.15 -12.85 0.30
C SER A 418 -14.33 -14.16 -0.47
N LEU A 419 -15.50 -14.79 -0.35
CA LEU A 419 -15.84 -15.98 -1.12
C LEU A 419 -15.90 -15.65 -2.63
N HIS A 420 -16.64 -14.59 -3.01
CA HIS A 420 -16.66 -14.10 -4.39
C HIS A 420 -15.25 -13.87 -4.94
N ALA A 421 -14.42 -13.19 -4.16
CA ALA A 421 -13.07 -12.85 -4.58
C ALA A 421 -12.18 -14.08 -4.77
N TYR A 422 -12.25 -15.08 -3.89
CA TYR A 422 -11.50 -16.33 -4.06
C TYR A 422 -11.97 -17.14 -5.28
N PHE A 423 -13.28 -17.27 -5.49
CA PHE A 423 -13.83 -17.97 -6.64
C PHE A 423 -13.45 -17.29 -7.96
N ALA A 424 -13.59 -15.96 -8.03
CA ALA A 424 -13.22 -15.20 -9.21
C ALA A 424 -11.70 -15.19 -9.44
N ARG A 425 -10.89 -14.97 -8.37
CA ARG A 425 -9.44 -14.91 -8.48
C ARG A 425 -8.80 -16.19 -8.97
N PHE A 426 -9.30 -17.34 -8.53
CA PHE A 426 -8.68 -18.63 -8.84
C PHE A 426 -9.17 -19.25 -10.16
N LYS A 427 -10.42 -19.02 -10.55
CA LYS A 427 -10.99 -19.68 -11.73
C LYS A 427 -12.04 -18.85 -12.50
N ASN A 428 -12.14 -17.55 -12.27
CA ASN A 428 -13.15 -16.65 -12.85
C ASN A 428 -14.58 -17.15 -12.65
N VAL A 429 -14.87 -17.79 -11.52
CA VAL A 429 -16.23 -18.29 -11.20
C VAL A 429 -16.99 -17.20 -10.46
N SER A 430 -18.20 -16.89 -10.92
CA SER A 430 -19.10 -15.91 -10.31
C SER A 430 -20.20 -16.62 -9.52
N LEU A 431 -20.60 -16.02 -8.39
CA LEU A 431 -21.58 -16.58 -7.46
C LEU A 431 -22.91 -15.84 -7.60
N ASP A 432 -23.98 -16.56 -7.95
CA ASP A 432 -25.31 -16.03 -8.25
C ASP A 432 -26.29 -16.38 -7.11
N PRO A 433 -26.80 -15.38 -6.36
CA PRO A 433 -27.75 -15.63 -5.28
C PRO A 433 -29.17 -15.93 -5.78
N ASP A 434 -29.47 -15.65 -7.07
CA ASP A 434 -30.78 -15.87 -7.64
C ASP A 434 -30.94 -17.33 -8.06
N LEU A 435 -31.63 -18.10 -7.23
CA LEU A 435 -31.89 -19.53 -7.47
C LEU A 435 -32.84 -19.78 -8.64
N GLU A 436 -33.60 -18.78 -9.12
CA GLU A 436 -34.50 -18.92 -10.27
C GLU A 436 -33.70 -19.07 -11.57
N ASN A 437 -32.47 -18.60 -11.61
CA ASN A 437 -31.55 -18.74 -12.75
C ASN A 437 -31.13 -20.20 -13.00
N ASN A 438 -31.41 -21.12 -12.08
CA ASN A 438 -31.21 -22.58 -12.24
C ASN A 438 -29.86 -22.96 -12.86
N ARG A 439 -28.74 -22.44 -12.31
CA ARG A 439 -27.39 -22.70 -12.81
C ARG A 439 -27.04 -24.19 -12.72
N GLU A 440 -26.06 -24.64 -13.49
CA GLU A 440 -25.60 -26.04 -13.51
C GLU A 440 -25.08 -26.48 -12.12
N TYR A 441 -24.41 -25.61 -11.39
CA TYR A 441 -23.85 -25.88 -10.06
C TYR A 441 -24.54 -25.03 -9.02
N LEU A 442 -24.69 -25.60 -7.80
CA LEU A 442 -25.20 -24.93 -6.62
C LEU A 442 -24.27 -25.19 -5.42
N LEU A 443 -23.80 -24.12 -4.81
CA LEU A 443 -22.98 -24.14 -3.61
C LEU A 443 -23.82 -23.71 -2.40
N ILE A 444 -23.85 -24.50 -1.34
CA ILE A 444 -24.55 -24.17 -0.10
C ILE A 444 -23.64 -24.37 1.11
N LYS A 445 -23.95 -23.70 2.24
CA LYS A 445 -23.34 -24.02 3.53
C LYS A 445 -23.84 -25.34 4.08
N ASN A 446 -23.00 -26.06 4.80
CA ASN A 446 -23.33 -27.37 5.38
C ASN A 446 -24.54 -27.34 6.33
N GLU A 447 -24.78 -26.20 6.99
CA GLU A 447 -25.88 -25.99 7.93
C GLU A 447 -27.24 -25.84 7.25
N TYR A 448 -27.28 -25.67 5.92
CA TYR A 448 -28.51 -25.47 5.19
C TYR A 448 -29.25 -26.79 4.96
N ASN A 449 -30.56 -26.82 5.27
CA ASN A 449 -31.37 -28.00 5.07
C ASN A 449 -31.66 -28.20 3.56
N SER A 450 -31.17 -29.31 3.00
CA SER A 450 -31.18 -29.58 1.56
C SER A 450 -32.37 -30.43 1.10
N ASP A 451 -33.38 -30.72 1.93
CA ASP A 451 -34.46 -31.67 1.60
C ASP A 451 -35.26 -31.31 0.34
N THR A 452 -35.41 -30.02 0.07
CA THR A 452 -36.11 -29.53 -1.16
C THR A 452 -35.23 -29.52 -2.41
N LEU A 453 -33.92 -29.61 -2.27
CA LEU A 453 -32.95 -29.51 -3.38
C LEU A 453 -32.72 -30.88 -4.07
N ASN A 454 -32.93 -31.98 -3.36
CA ASN A 454 -32.61 -33.35 -3.80
C ASN A 454 -33.38 -33.79 -5.04
N SER A 455 -34.48 -33.14 -5.41
CA SER A 455 -35.25 -33.44 -6.61
C SER A 455 -34.58 -32.94 -7.89
N ARG A 456 -33.86 -31.82 -7.85
CA ARG A 456 -33.29 -31.14 -9.04
C ARG A 456 -31.77 -31.26 -9.12
N TYR A 457 -31.09 -31.47 -8.01
CA TYR A 457 -29.63 -31.45 -7.90
C TYR A 457 -29.12 -32.75 -7.29
N GLU A 458 -27.95 -33.17 -7.72
CA GLU A 458 -27.16 -34.27 -7.16
C GLU A 458 -25.94 -33.76 -6.46
N MET A 459 -25.64 -34.24 -5.24
CA MET A 459 -24.50 -33.83 -4.46
C MET A 459 -23.21 -34.39 -5.04
N ILE A 460 -22.24 -33.53 -5.34
CA ILE A 460 -20.87 -33.92 -5.68
C ILE A 460 -20.14 -34.24 -4.39
N LYS A 461 -19.57 -35.43 -4.28
CA LYS A 461 -18.85 -35.90 -3.10
C LYS A 461 -17.46 -35.25 -3.03
N ILE A 462 -17.34 -34.16 -2.30
CA ILE A 462 -16.08 -33.46 -2.00
C ILE A 462 -15.89 -33.52 -0.48
N ASN A 463 -14.65 -33.67 -0.03
CA ASN A 463 -14.33 -33.69 1.40
C ASN A 463 -14.21 -32.27 1.95
N THR A 464 -15.34 -31.58 2.07
CA THR A 464 -15.49 -30.22 2.60
C THR A 464 -16.26 -30.22 3.92
N THR A 465 -15.96 -29.26 4.79
CA THR A 465 -16.58 -29.13 6.12
C THR A 465 -17.59 -27.98 6.21
N GLU A 466 -17.34 -26.87 5.48
CA GLU A 466 -18.19 -25.67 5.52
C GLU A 466 -19.19 -25.63 4.34
N TYR A 467 -18.85 -26.22 3.18
CA TYR A 467 -19.62 -26.09 1.96
C TYR A 467 -20.00 -27.46 1.36
N LYS A 468 -21.13 -27.52 0.67
CA LYS A 468 -21.55 -28.64 -0.18
C LYS A 468 -21.78 -28.14 -1.60
N LEU A 469 -21.25 -28.87 -2.57
CA LEU A 469 -21.45 -28.61 -3.99
C LEU A 469 -22.43 -29.59 -4.57
N TYR A 470 -23.36 -29.08 -5.37
CA TYR A 470 -24.35 -29.85 -6.09
C TYR A 470 -24.28 -29.56 -7.58
N ARG A 471 -24.61 -30.55 -8.41
CA ARG A 471 -24.75 -30.41 -9.84
C ARG A 471 -26.20 -30.72 -10.23
N LYS A 472 -26.72 -29.98 -11.22
CA LYS A 472 -28.05 -30.18 -11.78
C LYS A 472 -28.12 -31.56 -12.48
N LYS A 473 -29.20 -32.30 -12.22
CA LYS A 473 -29.46 -33.62 -12.86
C LYS A 473 -29.76 -33.48 -14.35
#